data_a0a80f7f278d9b139458029c5339e19a
#
_entry.id   a0a80f7f278d9b139458029c5339e19a
#
_cell.length_a   1.000
_cell.length_b   1.000
_cell.length_c   1.000
_cell.angle_alpha   90.00
_cell.angle_beta   90.00
_cell.angle_gamma   90.00
#
_symmetry.space_group_name_H-M   'P 1'
#
loop_
_entity.id
_entity.type
_entity.pdbx_description
1 polymer ?
#
loop_
_entity_poly.entity_id
_entity_poly.type
_entity_poly.pdbx_seq_one_letter_code
_entity_poly.pdbx_strand_id
1 'polypeptide(L)'
;MGLFGSKSEGGFMDVIRCDEPEYLVWKWRPSGEANSTKKENAIRYGSSLRVKEGELAVFVYNQNNGPNQDFILGPFDQTIKTANFPILTSIVGSAFGGASPFQAEIYFINLAGNVPIKFGVPYFNITDRRLPDFPVPMSVRGQLIFNITDY
;
A
#
# COMPACT_ATOMS: atom_id res chain seq x y z
N MET A 1 -32.24 26.27 -18.32
CA MET A 1 -31.16 25.95 -19.25
C MET A 1 -29.88 25.64 -18.47
N GLY A 2 -29.65 24.42 -18.12
CA GLY A 2 -28.47 23.96 -17.40
C GLY A 2 -27.73 22.98 -18.27
N LEU A 3 -26.84 23.50 -19.12
CA LEU A 3 -25.78 22.74 -19.78
C LEU A 3 -24.68 22.46 -18.75
N PHE A 4 -24.86 21.46 -17.91
CA PHE A 4 -23.73 20.86 -17.25
C PHE A 4 -23.62 19.44 -17.77
N GLY A 5 -22.72 19.35 -18.74
CA GLY A 5 -22.31 18.15 -19.37
C GLY A 5 -22.00 17.08 -18.34
N SER A 6 -22.40 15.89 -18.67
CA SER A 6 -21.92 14.68 -18.05
C SER A 6 -20.41 14.81 -17.90
N LYS A 7 -19.92 14.79 -16.69
CA LYS A 7 -18.51 14.57 -16.45
C LYS A 7 -18.17 13.26 -17.12
N SER A 8 -17.48 13.38 -18.25
CA SER A 8 -16.88 12.24 -18.88
C SER A 8 -16.02 11.58 -17.80
N GLU A 9 -16.37 10.40 -17.39
CA GLU A 9 -15.51 9.49 -16.64
C GLU A 9 -14.36 8.97 -17.52
N GLY A 10 -13.85 9.83 -18.39
CA GLY A 10 -12.60 9.67 -19.08
C GLY A 10 -11.49 9.92 -18.07
N GLY A 11 -11.35 8.99 -17.14
CA GLY A 11 -10.48 9.14 -16.03
C GLY A 11 -9.04 9.24 -16.47
N PHE A 12 -8.38 10.23 -15.90
CA PHE A 12 -6.94 10.35 -15.92
C PHE A 12 -6.31 9.02 -15.47
N MET A 13 -5.18 8.67 -16.08
CA MET A 13 -4.36 7.54 -15.66
C MET A 13 -4.00 7.68 -14.18
N ASP A 14 -4.08 6.59 -13.43
CA ASP A 14 -3.74 6.63 -12.02
C ASP A 14 -2.23 6.84 -11.84
N VAL A 15 -1.86 7.58 -10.79
CA VAL A 15 -0.48 7.66 -10.32
C VAL A 15 -0.37 6.78 -9.08
N ILE A 16 0.31 5.66 -9.23
CA ILE A 16 0.49 4.67 -8.18
C ILE A 16 1.78 4.99 -7.45
N ARG A 17 1.64 5.45 -6.22
CA ARG A 17 2.76 5.80 -5.34
C ARG A 17 2.33 5.74 -3.89
N CYS A 18 3.28 5.64 -2.98
CA CYS A 18 3.05 5.80 -1.56
C CYS A 18 3.35 7.23 -1.13
N ASP A 19 2.37 7.91 -0.55
CA ASP A 19 2.50 9.28 -0.02
C ASP A 19 2.64 9.30 1.51
N GLU A 20 2.55 8.13 2.18
CA GLU A 20 2.74 8.04 3.61
C GLU A 20 4.20 8.30 3.99
N PRO A 21 4.46 9.16 4.97
CA PRO A 21 5.81 9.46 5.42
C PRO A 21 6.41 8.37 6.32
N GLU A 22 5.58 7.71 7.13
CA GLU A 22 5.98 6.70 8.10
C GLU A 22 5.14 5.44 7.91
N TYR A 23 5.69 4.42 7.28
CA TYR A 23 5.02 3.14 7.10
C TYR A 23 6.05 2.01 7.03
N LEU A 24 5.62 0.82 7.38
CA LEU A 24 6.38 -0.42 7.17
C LEU A 24 5.88 -1.12 5.90
N VAL A 25 4.57 -1.35 5.83
CA VAL A 25 3.85 -1.87 4.67
C VAL A 25 2.59 -1.02 4.48
N TRP A 26 2.36 -0.55 3.27
CA TRP A 26 1.21 0.26 2.93
C TRP A 26 0.52 -0.27 1.68
N LYS A 27 -0.79 -0.47 1.77
CA LYS A 27 -1.60 -0.92 0.63
C LYS A 27 -2.10 0.29 -0.15
N TRP A 28 -1.76 0.35 -1.43
CA TRP A 28 -2.29 1.35 -2.34
C TRP A 28 -3.77 1.10 -2.65
N ARG A 29 -4.52 2.19 -2.79
CA ARG A 29 -5.92 2.18 -3.21
C ARG A 29 -6.14 3.26 -4.25
N PRO A 30 -6.93 3.00 -5.32
CA PRO A 30 -7.28 4.02 -6.29
C PRO A 30 -7.94 5.22 -5.62
N SER A 31 -7.57 6.43 -6.06
CA SER A 31 -8.23 7.66 -5.63
C SER A 31 -9.62 7.74 -6.28
N GLY A 32 -10.59 8.27 -5.55
CA GLY A 32 -12.01 8.30 -5.94
C GLY A 32 -12.75 7.20 -5.22
N GLU A 33 -14.01 7.01 -5.40
CA GLU A 33 -14.92 6.06 -4.71
C GLU A 33 -14.23 4.80 -4.11
N ALA A 34 -13.35 5.05 -3.16
CA ALA A 34 -12.45 4.06 -2.58
C ALA A 34 -13.18 2.93 -1.83
N ASN A 35 -14.48 3.10 -1.62
CA ASN A 35 -15.35 2.14 -0.94
C ASN A 35 -16.22 1.32 -1.90
N SER A 36 -16.06 1.50 -3.20
CA SER A 36 -16.82 0.71 -4.16
C SER A 36 -16.13 -0.63 -4.36
N THR A 37 -16.78 -1.71 -3.94
CA THR A 37 -16.31 -3.08 -4.11
C THR A 37 -16.06 -3.48 -5.58
N LYS A 38 -16.60 -2.72 -6.52
CA LYS A 38 -16.46 -2.99 -7.96
C LYS A 38 -15.17 -2.42 -8.58
N LYS A 39 -14.56 -1.43 -7.94
CA LYS A 39 -13.34 -0.75 -8.43
C LYS A 39 -12.12 -1.00 -7.55
N GLU A 40 -12.29 -1.70 -6.44
CA GLU A 40 -11.20 -2.05 -5.56
C GLU A 40 -10.17 -2.90 -6.34
N ASN A 41 -8.91 -2.51 -6.27
CA ASN A 41 -7.79 -3.17 -6.93
C ASN A 41 -7.80 -3.14 -8.49
N ALA A 42 -8.70 -2.37 -9.12
CA ALA A 42 -8.68 -2.20 -10.56
C ALA A 42 -7.63 -1.16 -10.98
N ILE A 43 -6.66 -1.58 -11.77
CA ILE A 43 -5.57 -0.73 -12.26
C ILE A 43 -5.72 -0.56 -13.76
N ARG A 44 -5.63 0.69 -14.22
CA ARG A 44 -5.68 0.99 -15.64
C ARG A 44 -4.31 0.75 -16.26
N TYR A 45 -4.31 0.04 -17.38
CA TYR A 45 -3.11 -0.10 -18.19
C TYR A 45 -2.63 1.28 -18.66
N GLY A 46 -1.35 1.57 -18.47
CA GLY A 46 -0.78 2.88 -18.77
C GLY A 46 -0.71 3.84 -17.58
N SER A 47 -1.20 3.44 -16.40
CA SER A 47 -0.97 4.18 -15.16
C SER A 47 0.51 4.32 -14.87
N SER A 48 0.93 5.41 -14.23
CA SER A 48 2.32 5.59 -13.84
C SER A 48 2.58 4.98 -12.47
N LEU A 49 3.72 4.31 -12.34
CA LEU A 49 4.21 3.76 -11.07
C LEU A 49 5.45 4.53 -10.63
N ARG A 50 5.43 5.00 -9.39
CA ARG A 50 6.58 5.65 -8.74
C ARG A 50 6.93 4.92 -7.46
N VAL A 51 8.12 4.36 -7.43
CA VAL A 51 8.70 3.70 -6.27
C VAL A 51 9.96 4.48 -5.88
N LYS A 52 10.02 4.93 -4.65
CA LYS A 52 11.15 5.71 -4.13
C LYS A 52 12.38 4.82 -3.93
N GLU A 53 13.54 5.43 -3.81
CA GLU A 53 14.74 4.74 -3.38
C GLU A 53 14.52 4.15 -1.96
N GLY A 54 14.90 2.89 -1.76
CA GLY A 54 14.66 2.16 -0.51
C GLY A 54 13.20 1.73 -0.29
N GLU A 55 12.40 1.73 -1.34
CA GLU A 55 11.02 1.26 -1.33
C GLU A 55 10.87 0.12 -2.32
N LEU A 56 10.00 -0.82 -2.01
CA LEU A 56 9.63 -1.94 -2.87
C LEU A 56 8.13 -1.90 -3.12
N ALA A 57 7.72 -1.95 -4.38
CA ALA A 57 6.33 -2.16 -4.76
C ALA A 57 6.09 -3.63 -5.09
N VAL A 58 5.07 -4.22 -4.50
CA VAL A 58 4.66 -5.60 -4.71
C VAL A 58 3.28 -5.62 -5.34
N PHE A 59 3.18 -6.19 -6.52
CA PHE A 59 1.92 -6.42 -7.22
C PHE A 59 1.48 -7.85 -6.99
N VAL A 60 0.32 -8.03 -6.40
CA VAL A 60 -0.27 -9.34 -6.10
C VAL A 60 -1.48 -9.56 -7.00
N TYR A 61 -1.40 -10.55 -7.87
CA TYR A 61 -2.46 -10.93 -8.80
C TYR A 61 -3.17 -12.18 -8.29
N ASN A 62 -4.47 -12.06 -8.05
CA ASN A 62 -5.27 -13.20 -7.65
C ASN A 62 -5.68 -14.01 -8.90
N GLN A 63 -5.13 -15.20 -9.04
CA GLN A 63 -5.46 -16.14 -10.09
C GLN A 63 -5.98 -17.46 -9.50
N ASN A 64 -6.68 -18.25 -10.35
CA ASN A 64 -7.22 -19.56 -9.96
C ASN A 64 -6.17 -20.56 -9.47
N ASN A 65 -4.89 -20.34 -9.81
CA ASN A 65 -3.76 -21.22 -9.45
C ASN A 65 -2.95 -20.71 -8.25
N GLY A 66 -3.45 -19.70 -7.54
CA GLY A 66 -2.76 -19.05 -6.43
C GLY A 66 -2.27 -17.64 -6.73
N PRO A 67 -1.80 -16.92 -5.73
CA PRO A 67 -1.31 -15.56 -5.90
C PRO A 67 0.04 -15.57 -6.65
N ASN A 68 0.09 -14.83 -7.74
CA ASN A 68 1.34 -14.50 -8.43
C ASN A 68 1.75 -13.07 -8.08
N GLN A 69 3.05 -12.79 -8.08
CA GLN A 69 3.59 -11.53 -7.62
C GLN A 69 4.68 -10.99 -8.55
N ASP A 70 4.63 -9.67 -8.82
CA ASP A 70 5.73 -8.93 -9.39
C ASP A 70 6.33 -7.99 -8.33
N PHE A 71 7.65 -7.91 -8.28
CA PHE A 71 8.41 -7.08 -7.35
C PHE A 71 9.14 -5.99 -8.12
N ILE A 72 8.91 -4.74 -7.78
CA ILE A 72 9.55 -3.59 -8.39
C ILE A 72 10.32 -2.83 -7.31
N LEU A 73 11.63 -2.95 -7.33
CA LEU A 73 12.50 -2.22 -6.41
C LEU A 73 12.71 -0.78 -6.91
N GLY A 74 12.64 0.18 -6.00
CA GLY A 74 12.97 1.57 -6.29
C GLY A 74 14.49 1.83 -6.42
N PRO A 75 14.87 2.94 -7.06
CA PRO A 75 13.99 3.96 -7.62
C PRO A 75 13.40 3.55 -8.98
N PHE A 76 12.10 3.74 -9.14
CA PHE A 76 11.39 3.45 -10.37
C PHE A 76 10.32 4.54 -10.63
N ASP A 77 10.34 5.14 -11.81
CA ASP A 77 9.33 6.13 -12.23
C ASP A 77 9.03 5.93 -13.71
N GLN A 78 8.08 5.07 -14.00
CA GLN A 78 7.70 4.74 -15.37
C GLN A 78 6.22 4.39 -15.45
N THR A 79 5.71 4.44 -16.68
CA THR A 79 4.38 3.92 -16.99
C THR A 79 4.37 2.39 -16.90
N ILE A 80 3.31 1.85 -16.33
CA ILE A 80 3.09 0.40 -16.27
C ILE A 80 2.87 -0.12 -17.69
N LYS A 81 3.87 -0.82 -18.19
CA LYS A 81 3.85 -1.54 -19.46
C LYS A 81 4.18 -3.00 -19.20
N THR A 82 3.62 -3.87 -20.00
CA THR A 82 3.83 -5.33 -19.88
C THR A 82 5.30 -5.73 -19.88
N ALA A 83 6.16 -5.00 -20.58
CA ALA A 83 7.60 -5.31 -20.66
C ALA A 83 8.32 -5.34 -19.31
N ASN A 84 7.82 -4.57 -18.33
CA ASN A 84 8.43 -4.45 -17.00
C ASN A 84 7.81 -5.36 -15.93
N PHE A 85 6.75 -6.09 -16.31
CA PHE A 85 5.97 -6.91 -15.40
C PHE A 85 5.74 -8.29 -16.03
N PRO A 86 6.65 -9.23 -15.85
CA PRO A 86 6.59 -10.54 -16.50
C PRO A 86 5.34 -11.35 -16.13
N ILE A 87 4.92 -11.29 -14.86
CA ILE A 87 3.68 -11.97 -14.44
C ILE A 87 2.46 -11.28 -15.04
N LEU A 88 2.39 -9.95 -14.99
CA LEU A 88 1.33 -9.19 -15.64
C LEU A 88 1.25 -9.49 -17.13
N THR A 89 2.40 -9.59 -17.81
CA THR A 89 2.47 -9.95 -19.23
C THR A 89 1.82 -11.29 -19.50
N SER A 90 2.08 -12.28 -18.66
CA SER A 90 1.49 -13.62 -18.81
C SER A 90 -0.03 -13.62 -18.61
N ILE A 91 -0.53 -12.77 -17.73
CA ILE A 91 -1.95 -12.63 -17.42
C ILE A 91 -2.68 -11.87 -18.53
N VAL A 92 -2.17 -10.72 -18.93
CA VAL A 92 -2.80 -9.84 -19.94
C VAL A 92 -2.69 -10.44 -21.33
N GLY A 93 -1.56 -11.07 -21.65
CA GLY A 93 -1.34 -11.69 -22.96
C GLY A 93 -2.27 -12.86 -23.26
N SER A 94 -2.79 -13.52 -22.23
CA SER A 94 -3.70 -14.67 -22.41
C SER A 94 -5.18 -14.30 -22.49
N ALA A 95 -5.60 -13.13 -21.99
CA ALA A 95 -7.01 -12.84 -21.79
C ALA A 95 -7.54 -11.59 -22.52
N PHE A 96 -6.72 -10.58 -22.80
CA PHE A 96 -7.22 -9.29 -23.26
C PHE A 96 -6.27 -8.61 -24.24
N GLY A 97 -6.74 -8.28 -25.41
CA GLY A 97 -6.01 -7.48 -26.40
C GLY A 97 -5.66 -6.06 -25.97
N GLY A 98 -5.01 -5.90 -24.83
CA GLY A 98 -4.27 -4.70 -24.43
C GLY A 98 -5.07 -3.50 -23.87
N ALA A 99 -6.39 -3.58 -23.70
CA ALA A 99 -7.19 -2.40 -23.34
C ALA A 99 -8.01 -2.53 -22.05
N SER A 100 -7.99 -3.66 -21.39
CA SER A 100 -8.81 -3.87 -20.18
C SER A 100 -8.07 -3.56 -18.89
N PRO A 101 -8.74 -2.97 -17.89
CA PRO A 101 -8.17 -2.83 -16.56
C PRO A 101 -7.88 -4.21 -15.98
N PHE A 102 -6.74 -4.36 -15.36
CA PHE A 102 -6.39 -5.58 -14.63
C PHE A 102 -6.59 -5.39 -13.13
N GLN A 103 -6.78 -6.47 -12.41
CA GLN A 103 -6.93 -6.42 -10.96
C GLN A 103 -5.65 -6.89 -10.29
N ALA A 104 -5.09 -6.03 -9.46
CA ALA A 104 -3.96 -6.36 -8.61
C ALA A 104 -4.04 -5.59 -7.31
N GLU A 105 -3.64 -6.23 -6.23
CA GLU A 105 -3.34 -5.52 -4.99
C GLU A 105 -1.91 -5.01 -5.04
N ILE A 106 -1.70 -3.75 -4.67
CA ILE A 106 -0.38 -3.15 -4.67
C ILE A 106 -0.01 -2.79 -3.25
N TYR A 107 1.13 -3.30 -2.83
CA TYR A 107 1.72 -3.00 -1.53
C TYR A 107 3.06 -2.30 -1.72
N PHE A 108 3.29 -1.26 -0.93
CA PHE A 108 4.58 -0.62 -0.81
C PHE A 108 5.22 -1.04 0.50
N ILE A 109 6.48 -1.48 0.43
CA ILE A 109 7.27 -1.92 1.57
C ILE A 109 8.43 -0.95 1.73
N ASN A 110 8.58 -0.40 2.93
CA ASN A 110 9.69 0.49 3.24
C ASN A 110 10.91 -0.33 3.65
N LEU A 111 11.95 -0.31 2.82
CA LEU A 111 13.24 -0.94 3.07
C LEU A 111 14.31 0.06 3.52
N ALA A 112 14.00 1.37 3.44
CA ALA A 112 15.00 2.44 3.61
C ALA A 112 15.43 2.64 5.06
N GLY A 113 14.76 2.02 6.03
CA GLY A 113 15.23 2.18 7.37
C GLY A 113 14.25 1.92 8.49
N ASN A 114 14.67 2.35 9.63
CA ASN A 114 14.05 2.11 10.92
C ASN A 114 12.72 2.83 11.04
N VAL A 115 11.63 2.10 11.03
CA VAL A 115 10.27 2.64 11.20
C VAL A 115 9.90 2.59 12.68
N PRO A 116 9.72 3.74 13.36
CA PRO A 116 9.34 3.76 14.77
C PRO A 116 7.83 3.53 14.92
N ILE A 117 7.45 2.50 15.64
CA ILE A 117 6.08 2.28 16.07
C ILE A 117 5.97 2.69 17.54
N LYS A 118 5.25 3.77 17.81
CA LYS A 118 5.05 4.31 19.14
C LYS A 118 3.92 3.56 19.84
N PHE A 119 4.10 3.27 21.13
CA PHE A 119 3.05 2.69 21.95
C PHE A 119 2.92 3.44 23.28
N GLY A 120 1.74 3.36 23.88
CA GLY A 120 1.48 3.92 25.19
C GLY A 120 0.59 2.99 26.01
N VAL A 121 0.97 2.79 27.25
CA VAL A 121 0.12 2.15 28.26
C VAL A 121 -0.53 3.24 29.08
N PRO A 122 -1.86 3.29 29.16
CA PRO A 122 -2.57 4.28 29.95
C PRO A 122 -2.23 4.14 31.43
N TYR A 123 -2.68 5.10 32.24
CA TYR A 123 -2.42 5.08 33.67
C TYR A 123 -2.93 3.80 34.33
N PHE A 124 -2.08 3.20 35.15
CA PHE A 124 -2.40 2.07 36.00
C PHE A 124 -1.73 2.26 37.37
N ASN A 125 -2.32 1.71 38.42
CA ASN A 125 -1.82 1.86 39.76
C ASN A 125 -0.87 0.70 40.10
N ILE A 126 0.29 1.05 40.64
CA ILE A 126 1.22 0.09 41.24
C ILE A 126 1.17 0.28 42.74
N THR A 127 1.06 -0.82 43.49
CA THR A 127 1.13 -0.85 44.95
C THR A 127 2.43 -1.53 45.39
N ASP A 128 3.18 -0.88 46.30
CA ASP A 128 4.31 -1.48 46.96
C ASP A 128 3.82 -2.27 48.17
N ARG A 129 4.37 -3.49 48.39
CA ARG A 129 4.01 -4.32 49.52
C ARG A 129 4.26 -3.65 50.88
N ARG A 130 5.19 -2.70 50.95
CA ARG A 130 5.50 -1.90 52.15
C ARG A 130 4.51 -0.76 52.42
N LEU A 131 3.78 -0.36 51.41
CA LEU A 131 2.80 0.73 51.44
C LEU A 131 1.53 0.31 50.69
N PRO A 132 0.78 -0.68 51.16
CA PRO A 132 -0.34 -1.26 50.43
C PRO A 132 -1.50 -0.29 50.19
N ASP A 133 -1.62 0.72 51.06
CA ASP A 133 -2.68 1.73 50.98
C ASP A 133 -2.33 2.96 50.13
N PHE A 134 -1.14 2.97 49.53
CA PHE A 134 -0.66 4.07 48.72
C PHE A 134 -0.42 3.64 47.24
N PRO A 135 -1.45 3.67 46.40
CA PRO A 135 -1.28 3.37 45.00
C PRO A 135 -0.54 4.50 44.27
N VAL A 136 0.47 4.17 43.51
CA VAL A 136 1.21 5.11 42.65
C VAL A 136 0.71 4.97 41.23
N PRO A 137 0.13 6.04 40.64
CA PRO A 137 -0.29 6.01 39.25
C PRO A 137 0.94 6.07 38.33
N MET A 138 1.02 5.14 37.39
CA MET A 138 2.09 5.05 36.41
C MET A 138 1.54 4.99 35.00
N SER A 139 2.27 5.55 34.06
CA SER A 139 2.04 5.35 32.63
C SER A 139 3.35 5.02 31.94
N VAL A 140 3.29 4.22 30.90
CA VAL A 140 4.46 3.84 30.11
C VAL A 140 4.28 4.32 28.69
N ARG A 141 5.31 4.92 28.12
CA ARG A 141 5.38 5.27 26.70
C ARG A 141 6.70 4.75 26.15
N GLY A 142 6.65 4.22 24.97
CA GLY A 142 7.84 3.70 24.32
C GLY A 142 7.68 3.66 22.81
N GLN A 143 8.74 3.24 22.16
CA GLN A 143 8.73 2.99 20.72
C GLN A 143 9.50 1.72 20.42
N LEU A 144 9.02 0.97 19.44
CA LEU A 144 9.71 -0.13 18.81
C LEU A 144 10.18 0.32 17.46
N ILE A 145 11.39 -0.03 17.09
CA ILE A 145 11.98 0.30 15.79
C ILE A 145 12.02 -0.96 14.97
N PHE A 146 11.39 -0.93 13.79
CA PHE A 146 11.34 -2.05 12.86
C PHE A 146 12.13 -1.73 11.60
N ASN A 147 12.73 -2.76 11.03
CA ASN A 147 13.39 -2.74 9.75
C ASN A 147 13.07 -4.04 9.00
N ILE A 148 12.75 -3.93 7.72
CA ILE A 148 12.56 -5.09 6.84
C ILE A 148 13.87 -5.31 6.10
N THR A 149 14.49 -6.46 6.32
CA THR A 149 15.77 -6.82 5.73
C THR A 149 15.65 -7.91 4.68
N ASP A 150 14.54 -8.63 4.66
CA ASP A 150 14.25 -9.71 3.73
C ASP A 150 12.78 -9.63 3.27
N TYR A 151 12.53 -9.89 1.95
CA TYR A 151 11.22 -9.78 1.32
C TYR A 151 10.98 -10.83 0.25
#